data_c38f93c61f10ca2a22d19d91b9ca331f
#
_entry.id   c38f93c61f10ca2a22d19d91b9ca331f
#
_cell.length_a   1.000
_cell.length_b   1.000
_cell.length_c   1.000
_cell.angle_alpha   90.00
_cell.angle_beta   90.00
_cell.angle_gamma   90.00
#
_symmetry.space_group_name_H-M   'P 1'
#
loop_
_entity.id
_entity.type
_entity.pdbx_description
1 polymer ?
#
loop_
_entity_poly.entity_id
_entity_poly.type
_entity_poly.pdbx_seq_one_letter_code
_entity_poly.pdbx_strand_id
1 'polypeptide(L)'
;MKNLAVILDPAHGSNIAGKCSPDALKGNKSSEYYFREYQWSREFCKYYLEPTLKSHGIQVFYTVDPNNEYEPGLRNRVQMTNKIIKDHPGIHFIFLSPHVNAAGDAKEYKVATGWSIYTSKSENNSDILADCIIREAEANLPLLDKKIRKYKNEYLKKDAEENFTVIYGANCPAVLTENFFQDCKSDIHWLKSNEGKEVLCEIHVDGILNYFKLKFPNEI
;
A
#
# COMPACT_ATOMS: atom_id res chain seq x y z
N MET A 1 -22.07 -4.54 5.63
CA MET A 1 -20.89 -3.83 6.16
C MET A 1 -21.06 -2.30 6.05
N LYS A 2 -22.10 -1.74 6.68
CA LYS A 2 -22.45 -0.32 6.47
C LYS A 2 -21.49 0.67 7.15
N ASN A 3 -20.75 0.21 8.18
CA ASN A 3 -19.93 1.11 9.02
C ASN A 3 -18.43 0.82 8.91
N LEU A 4 -17.99 0.15 7.84
CA LEU A 4 -16.58 -0.15 7.60
C LEU A 4 -16.07 0.62 6.39
N ALA A 5 -14.88 1.20 6.52
CA ALA A 5 -14.27 1.98 5.44
C ALA A 5 -12.75 1.84 5.37
N VAL A 6 -12.23 1.97 4.17
CA VAL A 6 -10.80 2.08 3.87
C VAL A 6 -10.51 3.46 3.30
N ILE A 7 -9.50 4.13 3.83
CA ILE A 7 -8.91 5.32 3.24
C ILE A 7 -7.68 4.87 2.46
N LEU A 8 -7.77 4.95 1.13
CA LEU A 8 -6.66 4.66 0.22
C LEU A 8 -5.81 5.92 0.04
N ASP A 9 -4.50 5.76 0.16
CA ASP A 9 -3.51 6.82 -0.01
C ASP A 9 -2.52 6.44 -1.11
N PRO A 10 -2.84 6.70 -2.40
CA PRO A 10 -1.96 6.36 -3.50
C PRO A 10 -0.59 7.04 -3.36
N ALA A 11 0.50 6.26 -3.51
CA ALA A 11 1.87 6.73 -3.34
C ALA A 11 2.22 7.88 -4.29
N HIS A 12 2.93 8.86 -3.77
CA HIS A 12 3.59 9.94 -4.52
C HIS A 12 2.73 10.68 -5.58
N GLY A 13 3.40 11.46 -6.41
CA GLY A 13 2.84 12.16 -7.55
C GLY A 13 3.90 12.40 -8.61
N SER A 14 3.49 12.90 -9.78
CA SER A 14 4.37 13.24 -10.91
C SER A 14 5.42 14.29 -10.56
N ASN A 15 5.13 15.12 -9.55
CA ASN A 15 6.02 16.17 -9.03
C ASN A 15 7.09 15.66 -8.05
N ILE A 16 7.12 14.36 -7.70
CA ILE A 16 8.15 13.79 -6.82
C ILE A 16 9.22 13.09 -7.67
N ALA A 17 10.42 13.63 -7.63
CA ALA A 17 11.55 13.10 -8.40
C ALA A 17 12.05 11.75 -7.85
N GLY A 18 12.59 10.88 -8.72
CA GLY A 18 13.27 9.64 -8.34
C GLY A 18 12.35 8.49 -7.92
N LYS A 19 11.03 8.69 -7.91
CA LYS A 19 10.05 7.65 -7.60
C LYS A 19 9.66 6.88 -8.87
N CYS A 20 10.67 6.22 -9.47
CA CYS A 20 10.52 5.55 -10.77
C CYS A 20 11.70 4.60 -11.06
N SER A 21 11.55 3.78 -12.08
CA SER A 21 12.64 2.94 -12.62
C SER A 21 13.74 3.77 -13.28
N PRO A 22 14.93 3.19 -13.47
CA PRO A 22 16.02 3.82 -14.22
C PRO A 22 15.64 4.27 -15.64
N ASP A 23 14.83 3.49 -16.34
CA ASP A 23 14.40 3.86 -17.69
C ASP A 23 13.37 5.01 -17.68
N ALA A 24 12.52 5.06 -16.69
CA ALA A 24 11.61 6.19 -16.53
C ALA A 24 12.34 7.47 -16.10
N LEU A 25 13.38 7.38 -15.27
CA LEU A 25 14.24 8.52 -14.93
C LEU A 25 14.91 9.11 -16.16
N LYS A 26 15.38 8.26 -17.10
CA LYS A 26 15.97 8.65 -18.38
C LYS A 26 14.96 9.10 -19.44
N GLY A 27 13.66 9.02 -19.15
CA GLY A 27 12.59 9.36 -20.10
C GLY A 27 12.36 8.33 -21.21
N ASN A 28 12.90 7.11 -21.08
CA ASN A 28 12.76 6.04 -22.08
C ASN A 28 11.38 5.37 -22.00
N LYS A 29 10.36 6.04 -22.53
CA LYS A 29 8.96 5.57 -22.49
C LYS A 29 8.70 4.29 -23.28
N SER A 30 9.58 3.93 -24.23
CA SER A 30 9.45 2.71 -25.04
C SER A 30 10.00 1.46 -24.36
N SER A 31 10.68 1.61 -23.23
CA SER A 31 11.20 0.47 -22.47
C SER A 31 10.08 -0.32 -21.81
N GLU A 32 10.16 -1.65 -21.86
CA GLU A 32 9.30 -2.55 -21.11
C GLU A 32 9.43 -2.35 -19.57
N TYR A 33 10.59 -1.83 -19.13
CA TYR A 33 10.88 -1.50 -17.74
C TYR A 33 10.59 -0.04 -17.37
N TYR A 34 9.90 0.72 -18.24
CA TYR A 34 9.40 2.04 -17.87
C TYR A 34 8.35 1.89 -16.76
N PHE A 35 8.64 2.45 -15.60
CA PHE A 35 7.78 2.33 -14.42
C PHE A 35 7.82 3.60 -13.57
N ARG A 36 6.67 4.11 -13.17
CA ARG A 36 6.51 5.21 -12.23
C ARG A 36 5.61 4.77 -11.09
N GLU A 37 6.13 4.86 -9.87
CA GLU A 37 5.44 4.41 -8.67
C GLU A 37 4.06 5.05 -8.52
N TYR A 38 3.94 6.37 -8.72
CA TYR A 38 2.67 7.06 -8.60
C TYR A 38 1.60 6.58 -9.60
N GLN A 39 2.00 6.22 -10.81
CA GLN A 39 1.07 5.70 -11.82
C GLN A 39 0.55 4.33 -11.40
N TRP A 40 1.46 3.45 -11.02
CA TRP A 40 1.12 2.11 -10.56
C TRP A 40 0.22 2.15 -9.33
N SER A 41 0.58 2.93 -8.32
CA SER A 41 -0.19 3.00 -7.07
C SER A 41 -1.61 3.54 -7.29
N ARG A 42 -1.78 4.56 -8.16
CA ARG A 42 -3.10 5.08 -8.52
C ARG A 42 -3.94 4.06 -9.30
N GLU A 43 -3.32 3.41 -10.29
CA GLU A 43 -3.95 2.33 -11.06
C GLU A 43 -4.40 1.20 -10.13
N PHE A 44 -3.50 0.76 -9.24
CA PHE A 44 -3.76 -0.32 -8.28
C PHE A 44 -4.90 0.03 -7.31
N CYS A 45 -4.86 1.23 -6.73
CA CYS A 45 -5.94 1.69 -5.85
C CYS A 45 -7.29 1.77 -6.58
N LYS A 46 -7.31 2.38 -7.78
CA LYS A 46 -8.54 2.71 -8.48
C LYS A 46 -9.19 1.52 -9.17
N TYR A 47 -8.39 0.64 -9.79
CA TYR A 47 -8.94 -0.41 -10.66
C TYR A 47 -8.89 -1.80 -10.04
N TYR A 48 -8.17 -1.98 -8.92
CA TYR A 48 -8.08 -3.27 -8.23
C TYR A 48 -8.62 -3.17 -6.80
N LEU A 49 -8.04 -2.34 -5.93
CA LEU A 49 -8.46 -2.27 -4.52
C LEU A 49 -9.88 -1.71 -4.34
N GLU A 50 -10.18 -0.54 -4.93
CA GLU A 50 -11.48 0.09 -4.73
C GLU A 50 -12.66 -0.77 -5.18
N PRO A 51 -12.71 -1.34 -6.43
CA PRO A 51 -13.84 -2.14 -6.85
C PRO A 51 -13.98 -3.42 -6.01
N THR A 52 -12.86 -4.06 -5.63
CA THR A 52 -12.89 -5.27 -4.82
C THR A 52 -13.38 -4.98 -3.40
N LEU A 53 -12.89 -3.94 -2.74
CA LEU A 53 -13.38 -3.51 -1.42
C LEU A 53 -14.88 -3.18 -1.46
N LYS A 54 -15.33 -2.43 -2.47
CA LYS A 54 -16.74 -2.08 -2.66
C LYS A 54 -17.63 -3.31 -2.91
N SER A 55 -17.15 -4.33 -3.61
CA SER A 55 -17.92 -5.57 -3.82
C SER A 55 -18.16 -6.33 -2.51
N HIS A 56 -17.29 -6.13 -1.51
CA HIS A 56 -17.47 -6.62 -0.14
C HIS A 56 -18.26 -5.64 0.76
N GLY A 57 -18.86 -4.58 0.21
CA GLY A 57 -19.67 -3.61 0.95
C GLY A 57 -18.87 -2.65 1.83
N ILE A 58 -17.56 -2.53 1.61
CA ILE A 58 -16.68 -1.59 2.32
C ILE A 58 -16.69 -0.25 1.61
N GLN A 59 -16.84 0.84 2.36
CA GLN A 59 -16.73 2.18 1.81
C GLN A 59 -15.25 2.52 1.52
N VAL A 60 -15.01 3.26 0.42
CA VAL A 60 -13.65 3.66 0.03
C VAL A 60 -13.58 5.17 -0.09
N PHE A 61 -12.57 5.74 0.55
CA PHE A 61 -12.21 7.15 0.50
C PHE A 61 -10.78 7.31 0.02
N TYR A 62 -10.42 8.49 -0.46
CA TYR A 62 -9.08 8.79 -0.94
C TYR A 62 -8.50 10.03 -0.27
N THR A 63 -7.20 9.99 0.04
CA THR A 63 -6.46 11.19 0.48
C THR A 63 -6.13 12.10 -0.69
N VAL A 64 -6.01 11.53 -1.89
CA VAL A 64 -5.70 12.21 -3.15
C VAL A 64 -6.60 11.63 -4.22
N ASP A 65 -7.21 12.45 -5.06
CA ASP A 65 -7.94 11.96 -6.23
C ASP A 65 -7.02 11.07 -7.10
N PRO A 66 -7.35 9.79 -7.31
CA PRO A 66 -6.51 8.88 -8.10
C PRO A 66 -6.40 9.29 -9.58
N ASN A 67 -7.23 10.22 -10.06
CA ASN A 67 -7.12 10.80 -11.41
C ASN A 67 -6.17 12.01 -11.45
N ASN A 68 -5.78 12.55 -10.31
CA ASN A 68 -4.84 13.66 -10.23
C ASN A 68 -3.42 13.14 -10.03
N GLU A 69 -2.53 13.43 -10.96
CA GLU A 69 -1.13 12.99 -10.89
C GLU A 69 -0.30 13.76 -9.84
N TYR A 70 -0.79 14.90 -9.36
CA TYR A 70 -0.04 15.75 -8.44
C TYR A 70 -0.13 15.25 -6.99
N GLU A 71 0.99 15.33 -6.27
CA GLU A 71 1.04 15.06 -4.83
C GLU A 71 0.88 16.36 -4.03
N PRO A 72 -0.12 16.46 -3.14
CA PRO A 72 -0.35 17.66 -2.32
C PRO A 72 0.59 17.78 -1.12
N GLY A 73 1.51 16.82 -0.93
CA GLY A 73 2.42 16.74 0.20
C GLY A 73 1.87 15.97 1.40
N LEU A 74 2.79 15.38 2.18
CA LEU A 74 2.46 14.40 3.25
C LEU A 74 1.54 14.98 4.34
N ARG A 75 1.76 16.25 4.75
CA ARG A 75 0.90 16.89 5.76
C ARG A 75 -0.54 17.05 5.29
N ASN A 76 -0.74 17.41 4.04
CA ASN A 76 -2.07 17.58 3.46
C ASN A 76 -2.79 16.22 3.37
N ARG A 77 -2.08 15.13 3.06
CA ARG A 77 -2.62 13.76 3.07
C ARG A 77 -3.10 13.36 4.47
N VAL A 78 -2.31 13.63 5.53
CA VAL A 78 -2.70 13.42 6.92
C VAL A 78 -3.93 14.25 7.30
N GLN A 79 -3.95 15.53 6.93
CA GLN A 79 -5.10 16.40 7.18
C GLN A 79 -6.36 15.89 6.50
N MET A 80 -6.25 15.43 5.24
CA MET A 80 -7.38 14.84 4.51
C MET A 80 -7.87 13.56 5.18
N THR A 81 -6.95 12.64 5.56
CA THR A 81 -7.27 11.42 6.31
C THR A 81 -8.09 11.75 7.55
N ASN A 82 -7.59 12.64 8.39
CA ASN A 82 -8.23 12.96 9.67
C ASN A 82 -9.52 13.77 9.48
N LYS A 83 -9.61 14.55 8.41
CA LYS A 83 -10.88 15.21 8.03
C LYS A 83 -11.95 14.19 7.62
N ILE A 84 -11.62 13.21 6.78
CA ILE A 84 -12.53 12.13 6.36
C ILE A 84 -13.08 11.42 7.61
N ILE A 85 -12.20 11.03 8.53
CA ILE A 85 -12.60 10.34 9.78
C ILE A 85 -13.54 11.21 10.61
N LYS A 86 -13.22 12.49 10.76
CA LYS A 86 -14.03 13.45 11.54
C LYS A 86 -15.41 13.68 10.92
N ASP A 87 -15.48 13.75 9.59
CA ASP A 87 -16.74 14.06 8.86
C ASP A 87 -17.71 12.85 8.81
N HIS A 88 -17.24 11.65 9.17
CA HIS A 88 -18.04 10.41 9.11
C HIS A 88 -18.04 9.67 10.45
N PRO A 89 -18.67 10.26 11.49
CA PRO A 89 -18.73 9.64 12.82
C PRO A 89 -19.48 8.30 12.76
N GLY A 90 -19.02 7.30 13.52
CA GLY A 90 -19.63 5.97 13.57
C GLY A 90 -19.14 5.01 12.48
N ILE A 91 -18.23 5.43 11.60
CA ILE A 91 -17.54 4.55 10.65
C ILE A 91 -16.21 4.09 11.24
N HIS A 92 -15.92 2.80 11.12
CA HIS A 92 -14.64 2.21 11.50
C HIS A 92 -13.68 2.28 10.31
N PHE A 93 -12.70 3.15 10.40
CA PHE A 93 -11.73 3.38 9.35
C PHE A 93 -10.45 2.58 9.56
N ILE A 94 -9.85 2.16 8.45
CA ILE A 94 -8.43 1.87 8.32
C ILE A 94 -7.83 2.74 7.21
N PHE A 95 -6.50 2.91 7.27
CA PHE A 95 -5.72 3.61 6.24
C PHE A 95 -4.75 2.63 5.59
N LEU A 96 -4.67 2.64 4.26
CA LEU A 96 -3.75 1.84 3.46
C LEU A 96 -3.03 2.72 2.43
N SER A 97 -1.69 2.74 2.48
CA SER A 97 -0.85 3.43 1.49
C SER A 97 0.01 2.41 0.73
N PRO A 98 -0.38 2.00 -0.49
CA PRO A 98 0.40 1.08 -1.30
C PRO A 98 1.50 1.81 -2.08
N HIS A 99 2.75 1.50 -1.73
CA HIS A 99 3.99 1.99 -2.32
C HIS A 99 4.73 0.89 -3.08
N VAL A 100 5.80 1.26 -3.78
CA VAL A 100 6.78 0.36 -4.39
C VAL A 100 8.18 0.81 -4.00
N ASN A 101 8.93 -0.08 -3.35
CA ASN A 101 10.23 0.19 -2.76
C ASN A 101 11.31 0.55 -3.82
N ALA A 102 12.43 1.11 -3.35
CA ALA A 102 13.62 1.35 -4.13
C ALA A 102 14.87 0.93 -3.35
N ALA A 103 15.80 0.25 -4.00
CA ALA A 103 17.10 -0.11 -3.41
C ALA A 103 18.18 0.94 -3.69
N GLY A 104 17.91 1.89 -4.58
CA GLY A 104 18.84 2.93 -5.00
C GLY A 104 18.16 4.25 -5.36
N ASP A 105 18.89 5.09 -6.09
CA ASP A 105 18.49 6.45 -6.50
C ASP A 105 17.88 6.51 -7.92
N ALA A 106 17.38 5.40 -8.41
CA ALA A 106 16.81 5.20 -9.74
C ALA A 106 17.81 5.36 -10.92
N LYS A 107 19.12 5.48 -10.68
CA LYS A 107 20.09 5.61 -11.78
C LYS A 107 20.41 4.28 -12.46
N GLU A 108 20.37 3.20 -11.74
CA GLU A 108 20.67 1.83 -12.23
C GLU A 108 19.73 0.79 -11.63
N TYR A 109 19.59 -0.34 -12.33
CA TYR A 109 18.82 -1.47 -11.82
C TYR A 109 19.55 -2.18 -10.69
N LYS A 110 18.78 -2.71 -9.74
CA LYS A 110 19.25 -3.45 -8.57
C LYS A 110 18.66 -4.87 -8.58
N VAL A 111 19.19 -5.71 -7.70
CA VAL A 111 18.72 -7.10 -7.51
C VAL A 111 17.88 -7.28 -6.24
N ALA A 112 17.73 -6.22 -5.46
CA ALA A 112 16.87 -6.24 -4.27
C ALA A 112 15.42 -6.47 -4.71
N THR A 113 14.71 -7.34 -3.99
CA THR A 113 13.33 -7.72 -4.25
C THR A 113 12.62 -8.04 -2.94
N GLY A 114 11.32 -8.12 -2.97
CA GLY A 114 10.46 -8.60 -1.89
C GLY A 114 9.44 -7.57 -1.41
N TRP A 115 8.34 -8.12 -0.92
CA TRP A 115 7.22 -7.38 -0.33
C TRP A 115 7.46 -7.10 1.14
N SER A 116 6.97 -5.96 1.64
CA SER A 116 7.01 -5.61 3.07
C SER A 116 5.86 -4.69 3.46
N ILE A 117 5.57 -4.62 4.76
CA ILE A 117 4.56 -3.75 5.34
C ILE A 117 5.13 -3.00 6.53
N TYR A 118 4.66 -1.80 6.76
CA TYR A 118 5.12 -0.88 7.79
C TYR A 118 3.97 -0.37 8.64
N THR A 119 4.20 -0.31 9.95
CA THR A 119 3.38 0.39 10.94
C THR A 119 4.16 1.52 11.60
N SER A 120 3.49 2.37 12.38
CA SER A 120 4.18 3.36 13.24
C SER A 120 4.78 2.69 14.48
N LYS A 121 5.82 3.30 15.05
CA LYS A 121 6.54 2.80 16.25
C LYS A 121 5.69 2.87 17.51
N SER A 122 4.67 2.06 17.62
CA SER A 122 3.85 1.91 18.84
C SER A 122 2.95 0.70 18.70
N GLU A 123 2.79 -0.09 19.73
CA GLU A 123 1.83 -1.20 19.71
C GLU A 123 0.40 -0.68 19.70
N ASN A 124 -0.31 -0.94 18.61
CA ASN A 124 -1.69 -0.51 18.43
C ASN A 124 -2.45 -1.39 17.42
N ASN A 125 -3.64 -0.98 17.04
CA ASN A 125 -4.45 -1.73 16.08
C ASN A 125 -3.85 -1.78 14.65
N SER A 126 -2.86 -0.95 14.33
CA SER A 126 -2.13 -1.03 13.05
C SER A 126 -1.31 -2.31 12.94
N ASP A 127 -0.73 -2.78 14.05
CA ASP A 127 0.03 -4.05 14.07
C ASP A 127 -0.90 -5.24 13.81
N ILE A 128 -2.12 -5.20 14.37
CA ILE A 128 -3.12 -6.25 14.12
C ILE A 128 -3.57 -6.25 12.65
N LEU A 129 -3.74 -5.06 12.07
CA LEU A 129 -4.04 -4.91 10.64
C LEU A 129 -2.89 -5.43 9.79
N ALA A 130 -1.65 -5.05 10.12
CA ALA A 130 -0.46 -5.54 9.44
C ALA A 130 -0.32 -7.07 9.52
N ASP A 131 -0.53 -7.66 10.70
CA ASP A 131 -0.50 -9.11 10.91
C ASP A 131 -1.53 -9.85 10.04
N CYS A 132 -2.75 -9.29 9.89
CA CYS A 132 -3.76 -9.88 9.03
C CYS A 132 -3.31 -9.88 7.56
N ILE A 133 -2.74 -8.77 7.07
CA ILE A 133 -2.25 -8.66 5.68
C ILE A 133 -1.00 -9.52 5.46
N ILE A 134 -0.07 -9.57 6.43
CA ILE A 134 1.13 -10.41 6.35
C ILE A 134 0.77 -11.90 6.21
N ARG A 135 -0.24 -12.38 6.93
CA ARG A 135 -0.69 -13.78 6.84
C ARG A 135 -1.13 -14.14 5.42
N GLU A 136 -1.86 -13.25 4.77
CA GLU A 136 -2.26 -13.43 3.38
C GLU A 136 -1.05 -13.39 2.43
N ALA A 137 -0.11 -12.47 2.66
CA ALA A 137 1.14 -12.43 1.89
C ALA A 137 1.96 -13.72 2.08
N GLU A 138 2.08 -14.25 3.31
CA GLU A 138 2.79 -15.50 3.62
C GLU A 138 2.11 -16.73 2.99
N ALA A 139 0.79 -16.72 2.83
CA ALA A 139 0.05 -17.79 2.20
C ALA A 139 0.21 -17.80 0.66
N ASN A 140 0.28 -16.63 0.04
CA ASN A 140 0.20 -16.50 -1.42
C ASN A 140 1.57 -16.28 -2.10
N LEU A 141 2.39 -15.37 -1.62
CA LEU A 141 3.63 -14.96 -2.32
C LEU A 141 4.67 -16.08 -2.48
N PRO A 142 4.92 -16.96 -1.47
CA PRO A 142 5.88 -18.04 -1.64
C PRO A 142 5.48 -19.07 -2.70
N LEU A 143 4.19 -19.25 -2.95
CA LEU A 143 3.68 -20.15 -3.99
C LEU A 143 4.07 -19.67 -5.41
N LEU A 144 4.34 -18.37 -5.55
CA LEU A 144 4.74 -17.71 -6.79
C LEU A 144 6.26 -17.39 -6.81
N ASP A 145 7.04 -18.01 -5.92
CA ASP A 145 8.48 -17.71 -5.74
C ASP A 145 8.76 -16.22 -5.45
N LYS A 146 7.82 -15.56 -4.76
CA LYS A 146 7.95 -14.16 -4.36
C LYS A 146 8.38 -14.05 -2.89
N LYS A 147 9.31 -13.14 -2.61
CA LYS A 147 9.89 -12.97 -1.27
C LYS A 147 9.10 -11.99 -0.43
N ILE A 148 8.98 -12.31 0.85
CA ILE A 148 8.56 -11.37 1.90
C ILE A 148 9.80 -10.93 2.66
N ARG A 149 9.98 -9.63 2.81
CA ARG A 149 11.08 -9.06 3.61
C ARG A 149 10.67 -9.05 5.07
N LYS A 150 11.37 -9.87 5.87
CA LYS A 150 11.18 -9.88 7.32
C LYS A 150 12.19 -8.93 7.94
N TYR A 151 11.72 -7.93 8.64
CA TYR A 151 12.57 -7.06 9.43
C TYR A 151 12.80 -7.74 10.78
N LYS A 152 14.08 -7.88 11.16
CA LYS A 152 14.46 -8.44 12.46
C LYS A 152 14.20 -7.38 13.54
N ASN A 153 13.04 -7.42 14.16
CA ASN A 153 12.82 -6.78 15.45
C ASN A 153 12.93 -7.83 16.56
N GLU A 154 13.45 -7.41 17.71
CA GLU A 154 13.72 -8.29 18.87
C GLU A 154 12.49 -8.98 19.47
N TYR A 155 11.28 -8.66 18.99
CA TYR A 155 9.98 -9.08 19.53
C TYR A 155 9.07 -9.87 18.57
N LEU A 156 9.63 -10.65 17.62
CA LEU A 156 8.84 -11.50 16.71
C LEU A 156 7.89 -10.73 15.75
N LYS A 157 7.99 -9.43 15.66
CA LYS A 157 7.18 -8.65 14.71
C LYS A 157 7.66 -8.89 13.29
N LYS A 158 6.71 -9.12 12.40
CA LYS A 158 6.96 -9.38 10.97
C LYS A 158 6.91 -8.11 10.13
N ASP A 159 6.25 -7.06 10.63
CA ASP A 159 6.20 -5.74 10.05
C ASP A 159 7.43 -4.90 10.42
N ALA A 160 7.71 -3.89 9.62
CA ALA A 160 8.74 -2.89 9.91
C ALA A 160 8.10 -1.69 10.60
N GLU A 161 8.70 -1.23 11.70
CA GLU A 161 8.25 -0.04 12.40
C GLU A 161 9.00 1.20 11.93
N GLU A 162 8.30 2.09 11.20
CA GLU A 162 8.84 3.38 10.76
C GLU A 162 7.80 4.49 10.90
N ASN A 163 8.20 5.62 11.47
CA ASN A 163 7.33 6.79 11.61
C ASN A 163 7.17 7.54 10.29
N PHE A 164 6.72 6.86 9.24
CA PHE A 164 6.32 7.56 8.03
C PHE A 164 5.16 8.51 8.32
N THR A 165 5.28 9.76 7.88
CA THR A 165 4.35 10.83 8.21
C THR A 165 2.88 10.45 8.02
N VAL A 166 2.55 9.74 6.93
CA VAL A 166 1.16 9.41 6.58
C VAL A 166 0.54 8.37 7.52
N ILE A 167 1.30 7.35 7.94
CA ILE A 167 0.79 6.33 8.87
C ILE A 167 0.89 6.80 10.32
N TYR A 168 1.92 7.56 10.70
CA TYR A 168 2.08 8.11 12.05
C TYR A 168 1.01 9.16 12.37
N GLY A 169 0.62 9.97 11.39
CA GLY A 169 -0.35 11.05 11.58
C GLY A 169 -1.82 10.66 11.43
N ALA A 170 -2.13 9.44 10.99
CA ALA A 170 -3.50 8.96 10.80
C ALA A 170 -4.19 8.63 12.13
N ASN A 171 -5.42 9.13 12.33
CA ASN A 171 -6.23 8.86 13.53
C ASN A 171 -7.05 7.55 13.41
N CYS A 172 -6.54 6.56 12.71
CA CYS A 172 -7.10 5.22 12.58
C CYS A 172 -5.96 4.22 12.42
N PRO A 173 -6.22 2.90 12.51
CA PRO A 173 -5.22 1.89 12.18
C PRO A 173 -4.69 2.11 10.77
N ALA A 174 -3.37 2.19 10.61
CA ALA A 174 -2.73 2.63 9.40
C ALA A 174 -1.52 1.76 9.04
N VAL A 175 -1.44 1.36 7.77
CA VAL A 175 -0.33 0.61 7.22
C VAL A 175 0.15 1.21 5.89
N LEU A 176 1.45 1.06 5.63
CA LEU A 176 2.07 1.32 4.34
C LEU A 176 2.67 0.01 3.83
N THR A 177 2.37 -0.37 2.61
CA THR A 177 2.96 -1.56 1.97
C THR A 177 3.96 -1.15 0.91
N GLU A 178 5.11 -1.83 0.89
CA GLU A 178 6.12 -1.72 -0.15
C GLU A 178 6.02 -2.97 -1.04
N ASN A 179 5.38 -2.79 -2.17
CA ASN A 179 5.05 -3.85 -3.10
C ASN A 179 6.21 -4.08 -4.08
N PHE A 180 7.23 -4.79 -3.61
CA PHE A 180 8.46 -5.05 -4.38
C PHE A 180 9.26 -3.79 -4.74
N PHE A 181 10.09 -3.82 -5.80
CA PHE A 181 11.08 -2.77 -6.08
C PHE A 181 10.95 -2.17 -7.48
N GLN A 182 10.86 -0.84 -7.55
CA GLN A 182 10.75 -0.09 -8.82
C GLN A 182 12.06 -0.04 -9.62
N ASP A 183 13.17 -0.45 -9.04
CA ASP A 183 14.49 -0.56 -9.66
C ASP A 183 14.96 -2.01 -9.84
N CYS A 184 14.07 -2.99 -9.68
CA CYS A 184 14.29 -4.40 -9.99
C CYS A 184 13.47 -4.83 -11.22
N LYS A 185 14.15 -5.28 -12.29
CA LYS A 185 13.49 -5.63 -13.56
C LYS A 185 12.42 -6.72 -13.43
N SER A 186 12.71 -7.80 -12.69
CA SER A 186 11.75 -8.87 -12.46
C SER A 186 10.53 -8.41 -11.68
N ASP A 187 10.71 -7.51 -10.71
CA ASP A 187 9.61 -6.95 -9.93
C ASP A 187 8.75 -6.00 -10.78
N ILE A 188 9.36 -5.14 -11.59
CA ILE A 188 8.65 -4.25 -12.52
C ILE A 188 7.77 -5.05 -13.48
N HIS A 189 8.32 -6.13 -14.07
CA HIS A 189 7.58 -6.98 -15.00
C HIS A 189 6.33 -7.56 -14.31
N TRP A 190 6.49 -8.09 -13.10
CA TRP A 190 5.40 -8.67 -12.33
C TRP A 190 4.38 -7.62 -11.85
N LEU A 191 4.83 -6.47 -11.35
CA LEU A 191 3.96 -5.37 -10.91
C LEU A 191 3.11 -4.79 -12.06
N LYS A 192 3.62 -4.84 -13.30
CA LYS A 192 2.88 -4.39 -14.48
C LYS A 192 1.89 -5.43 -15.00
N SER A 193 2.04 -6.71 -14.64
CA SER A 193 1.12 -7.77 -15.04
C SER A 193 -0.23 -7.66 -14.32
N ASN A 194 -1.29 -8.15 -14.94
CA ASN A 194 -2.59 -8.27 -14.29
C ASN A 194 -2.53 -9.26 -13.12
N GLU A 195 -1.88 -10.43 -13.33
CA GLU A 195 -1.67 -11.43 -12.29
C GLU A 195 -1.03 -10.84 -11.03
N GLY A 196 0.05 -10.08 -11.18
CA GLY A 196 0.74 -9.46 -10.04
C GLY A 196 -0.14 -8.47 -9.27
N LYS A 197 -0.95 -7.68 -9.98
CA LYS A 197 -1.89 -6.74 -9.37
C LYS A 197 -3.07 -7.45 -8.71
N GLU A 198 -3.60 -8.51 -9.34
CA GLU A 198 -4.70 -9.33 -8.78
C GLU A 198 -4.27 -10.01 -7.48
N VAL A 199 -3.12 -10.69 -7.46
CA VAL A 199 -2.58 -11.35 -6.26
C VAL A 199 -2.32 -10.33 -5.14
N LEU A 200 -1.72 -9.19 -5.47
CA LEU A 200 -1.52 -8.13 -4.46
C LEU A 200 -2.86 -7.57 -3.95
N CYS A 201 -3.86 -7.42 -4.83
CA CYS A 201 -5.20 -6.99 -4.42
C CYS A 201 -5.83 -7.98 -3.45
N GLU A 202 -5.81 -9.27 -3.75
CA GLU A 202 -6.31 -10.34 -2.87
C GLU A 202 -5.63 -10.29 -1.50
N ILE A 203 -4.30 -10.23 -1.46
CA ILE A 203 -3.53 -10.12 -0.20
C ILE A 203 -4.02 -8.96 0.66
N HIS A 204 -4.16 -7.77 0.07
CA HIS A 204 -4.59 -6.60 0.83
C HIS A 204 -6.05 -6.69 1.25
N VAL A 205 -6.94 -7.07 0.34
CA VAL A 205 -8.38 -7.12 0.62
C VAL A 205 -8.71 -8.20 1.65
N ASP A 206 -8.20 -9.41 1.49
CA ASP A 206 -8.47 -10.51 2.41
C ASP A 206 -7.89 -10.22 3.81
N GLY A 207 -6.68 -9.65 3.87
CA GLY A 207 -6.11 -9.20 5.13
C GLY A 207 -6.97 -8.13 5.81
N ILE A 208 -7.48 -7.15 5.07
CA ILE A 208 -8.39 -6.12 5.58
C ILE A 208 -9.72 -6.73 6.05
N LEU A 209 -10.29 -7.65 5.28
CA LEU A 209 -11.52 -8.36 5.67
C LEU A 209 -11.31 -9.16 6.96
N ASN A 210 -10.19 -9.86 7.09
CA ASN A 210 -9.84 -10.61 8.29
C ASN A 210 -9.64 -9.70 9.50
N TYR A 211 -9.01 -8.53 9.32
CA TYR A 211 -8.94 -7.52 10.36
C TYR A 211 -10.34 -7.03 10.80
N PHE A 212 -11.20 -6.68 9.86
CA PHE A 212 -12.55 -6.23 10.18
C PHE A 212 -13.39 -7.32 10.87
N LYS A 213 -13.32 -8.57 10.41
CA LYS A 213 -13.96 -9.72 11.09
C LYS A 213 -13.50 -9.86 12.54
N LEU A 214 -12.20 -9.69 12.77
CA LEU A 214 -11.63 -9.81 14.11
C LEU A 214 -12.07 -8.67 15.05
N LYS A 215 -12.12 -7.43 14.54
CA LYS A 215 -12.36 -6.23 15.36
C LYS A 215 -13.83 -5.84 15.44
N PHE A 216 -14.60 -6.12 14.40
CA PHE A 216 -15.99 -5.69 14.23
C PHE A 216 -16.89 -6.83 13.72
N PRO A 217 -16.98 -7.97 14.44
CA PRO A 217 -17.68 -9.17 13.98
C PRO A 217 -19.18 -8.94 13.73
N ASN A 218 -19.78 -7.91 14.31
CA ASN A 218 -21.20 -7.58 14.15
C ASN A 218 -21.48 -6.69 12.92
N GLU A 219 -20.43 -6.22 12.22
CA GLU A 219 -20.55 -5.35 11.04
C GLU A 219 -20.36 -6.11 9.72
N ILE A 220 -20.01 -7.39 9.77
CA ILE A 220 -19.70 -8.26 8.63
C ILE A 220 -20.77 -9.31 8.42
#